data_3d52302a45bb753ce9ec157abf8daea5
#
_entry.id   3d52302a45bb753ce9ec157abf8daea5
#
_cell.length_a   1.000
_cell.length_b   1.000
_cell.length_c   1.000
_cell.angle_alpha   90.00
_cell.angle_beta   90.00
_cell.angle_gamma   90.00
#
_symmetry.space_group_name_H-M   'P 1'
#
loop_
_entity.id
_entity.type
_entity.pdbx_description
1 polymer ?
#
loop_
_entity_poly.entity_id
_entity_poly.type
_entity_poly.pdbx_seq_one_letter_code
_entity_poly.pdbx_strand_id
1 'polypeptide(L)'
;MLNDKEYYAFISYSHKDEEWAKWLQHEFEHYHLPTTLNGVSNLPDKFRPIFRDVDELSGGELKPQISYALRSSAYLVIICSPNSAKSPYVNDEIREFVEIGKELGVDNVSNIFPFIVDGIPHSKENPRDECFPQALIDLPTELIAGDVTKHGREHAFVKILSGTLQKSGVSFGMLWNQFERDRIEAERKER
;
A
#
# COMPACT_ATOMS: atom_id res chain seq x y z
N MET A 1 -1.70 -17.92 -4.06
CA MET A 1 -0.34 -18.06 -3.55
C MET A 1 0.07 -16.97 -2.55
N LEU A 2 -0.93 -16.34 -1.92
CA LEU A 2 -0.73 -15.52 -0.72
C LEU A 2 -0.30 -16.39 0.48
N ASN A 3 -0.56 -17.69 0.43
CA ASN A 3 -0.32 -18.62 1.54
C ASN A 3 1.17 -18.84 1.88
N ASP A 4 2.09 -18.43 1.00
CA ASP A 4 3.52 -18.62 1.20
C ASP A 4 4.24 -17.34 1.67
N LYS A 5 3.48 -16.25 1.85
CA LYS A 5 4.06 -14.97 2.29
C LYS A 5 3.80 -14.75 3.79
N GLU A 6 4.85 -14.35 4.49
CA GLU A 6 4.80 -14.05 5.92
C GLU A 6 4.02 -12.77 6.21
N TYR A 7 4.16 -11.76 5.34
CA TYR A 7 3.49 -10.47 5.47
C TYR A 7 2.47 -10.28 4.35
N TYR A 8 1.31 -9.72 4.69
CA TYR A 8 0.33 -9.32 3.69
C TYR A 8 0.86 -8.17 2.83
N ALA A 9 1.45 -7.18 3.44
CA ALA A 9 2.09 -6.07 2.75
C ALA A 9 3.29 -5.53 3.52
N PHE A 10 4.18 -4.90 2.78
CA PHE A 10 5.27 -4.07 3.28
C PHE A 10 4.90 -2.60 3.04
N ILE A 11 4.94 -1.77 4.07
CA ILE A 11 4.74 -0.32 3.93
C ILE A 11 6.11 0.37 3.86
N SER A 12 6.39 0.94 2.68
CA SER A 12 7.58 1.76 2.43
C SER A 12 7.22 3.23 2.65
N TYR A 13 7.98 3.94 3.45
CA TYR A 13 7.67 5.33 3.80
C TYR A 13 8.90 6.09 4.25
N SER A 14 8.86 7.43 4.12
CA SER A 14 9.83 8.30 4.77
C SER A 14 9.50 8.40 6.26
N HIS A 15 10.54 8.43 7.10
CA HIS A 15 10.39 8.61 8.55
C HIS A 15 9.49 9.81 8.93
N LYS A 16 9.52 10.86 8.13
CA LYS A 16 8.66 12.04 8.33
C LYS A 16 7.16 11.76 8.17
N ASP A 17 6.80 10.66 7.51
CA ASP A 17 5.42 10.24 7.27
C ASP A 17 4.99 9.07 8.18
N GLU A 18 5.67 8.86 9.30
CA GLU A 18 5.46 7.72 10.20
C GLU A 18 4.01 7.61 10.70
N GLU A 19 3.35 8.72 10.99
CA GLU A 19 1.97 8.71 11.47
C GLU A 19 1.00 8.14 10.42
N TRP A 20 1.24 8.42 9.14
CA TRP A 20 0.49 7.81 8.04
C TRP A 20 0.74 6.31 7.93
N ALA A 21 1.99 5.89 8.09
CA ALA A 21 2.35 4.48 8.06
C ALA A 21 1.72 3.69 9.21
N LYS A 22 1.71 4.25 10.42
CA LYS A 22 1.03 3.67 11.59
C LYS A 22 -0.47 3.55 11.36
N TRP A 23 -1.10 4.60 10.87
CA TRP A 23 -2.54 4.59 10.58
C TRP A 23 -2.88 3.51 9.55
N LEU A 24 -2.13 3.45 8.47
CA LEU A 24 -2.37 2.49 7.39
C LEU A 24 -2.15 1.03 7.85
N GLN A 25 -1.10 0.77 8.63
CA GLN A 25 -0.87 -0.52 9.24
C GLN A 25 -2.06 -0.96 10.10
N HIS A 26 -2.55 -0.07 10.94
CA HIS A 26 -3.72 -0.32 11.79
C HIS A 26 -4.96 -0.65 10.96
N GLU A 27 -5.23 0.10 9.90
CA GLU A 27 -6.38 -0.13 9.02
C GLU A 27 -6.34 -1.52 8.37
N PHE A 28 -5.19 -1.93 7.83
CA PHE A 28 -5.04 -3.27 7.28
C PHE A 28 -5.23 -4.36 8.31
N GLU A 29 -4.56 -4.23 9.46
CA GLU A 29 -4.51 -5.29 10.47
C GLU A 29 -5.85 -5.52 11.18
N HIS A 30 -6.73 -4.51 11.17
CA HIS A 30 -8.06 -4.56 11.80
C HIS A 30 -9.22 -4.64 10.80
N TYR A 31 -8.92 -4.72 9.51
CA TYR A 31 -9.95 -4.81 8.48
C TYR A 31 -10.59 -6.19 8.44
N HIS A 32 -11.92 -6.21 8.33
CA HIS A 32 -12.72 -7.41 8.13
C HIS A 32 -13.53 -7.29 6.84
N LEU A 33 -13.45 -8.31 5.99
CA LEU A 33 -14.26 -8.36 4.77
C LEU A 33 -15.75 -8.37 5.10
N PRO A 34 -16.57 -7.68 4.27
CA PRO A 34 -18.03 -7.77 4.39
C PRO A 34 -18.52 -9.22 4.29
N THR A 35 -19.51 -9.57 5.10
CA THR A 35 -20.13 -10.92 5.07
C THR A 35 -20.78 -11.24 3.72
N THR A 36 -21.16 -10.22 2.95
CA THR A 36 -21.67 -10.35 1.59
C THR A 36 -20.68 -11.00 0.62
N LEU A 37 -19.40 -11.03 0.97
CA LEU A 37 -18.33 -11.64 0.16
C LEU A 37 -17.98 -13.07 0.60
N ASN A 38 -18.70 -13.65 1.55
CA ASN A 38 -18.41 -15.01 2.07
C ASN A 38 -18.47 -16.11 1.01
N GLY A 39 -19.16 -15.89 -0.11
CA GLY A 39 -19.24 -16.83 -1.23
C GLY A 39 -18.14 -16.67 -2.27
N VAL A 40 -17.26 -15.66 -2.15
CA VAL A 40 -16.18 -15.42 -3.08
C VAL A 40 -14.99 -16.28 -2.70
N SER A 41 -14.49 -17.07 -3.65
CA SER A 41 -13.32 -17.94 -3.44
C SER A 41 -12.01 -17.14 -3.49
N ASN A 42 -10.99 -17.69 -2.83
CA ASN A 42 -9.61 -17.14 -2.82
C ASN A 42 -9.46 -15.78 -2.17
N LEU A 43 -10.36 -15.39 -1.26
CA LEU A 43 -10.19 -14.21 -0.44
C LEU A 43 -9.34 -14.52 0.79
N PRO A 44 -8.45 -13.61 1.19
CA PRO A 44 -7.71 -13.79 2.44
C PRO A 44 -8.64 -13.63 3.65
N ASP A 45 -8.42 -14.42 4.69
CA ASP A 45 -9.17 -14.27 5.96
C ASP A 45 -8.72 -13.03 6.73
N LYS A 46 -7.47 -12.65 6.56
CA LYS A 46 -6.81 -11.57 7.31
C LYS A 46 -5.88 -10.77 6.41
N PHE A 47 -5.78 -9.47 6.69
CA PHE A 47 -4.90 -8.52 6.00
C PHE A 47 -3.69 -8.16 6.87
N ARG A 48 -3.11 -9.16 7.52
CA ARG A 48 -2.01 -9.05 8.48
C ARG A 48 -1.12 -10.31 8.46
N PRO A 49 0.13 -10.25 9.00
CA PRO A 49 0.76 -9.04 9.52
C PRO A 49 1.22 -8.09 8.41
N ILE A 50 1.35 -6.83 8.77
CA ILE A 50 1.94 -5.79 7.92
C ILE A 50 3.36 -5.53 8.43
N PHE A 51 4.33 -5.48 7.51
CA PHE A 51 5.69 -5.06 7.83
C PHE A 51 5.85 -3.55 7.67
N ARG A 52 6.43 -2.92 8.65
CA ARG A 52 6.81 -1.52 8.64
C ARG A 52 8.19 -1.38 9.27
N ASP A 53 9.14 -0.79 8.54
CA ASP A 53 10.46 -0.52 9.13
C ASP A 53 10.36 0.61 10.15
N VAL A 54 10.55 0.28 11.42
CA VAL A 54 10.50 1.22 12.54
C VAL A 54 11.86 1.82 12.81
N ASP A 55 12.94 1.12 12.43
CA ASP A 55 14.32 1.50 12.69
C ASP A 55 14.97 2.03 11.43
N GLU A 56 14.66 3.28 11.05
CA GLU A 56 15.43 3.98 10.03
C GLU A 56 16.87 4.15 10.51
N LEU A 57 17.70 3.16 10.26
CA LEU A 57 19.11 3.26 10.56
C LEU A 57 19.85 3.90 9.38
N SER A 58 20.45 5.03 9.66
CA SER A 58 21.35 5.75 8.78
C SER A 58 22.41 4.85 8.16
N GLY A 59 22.46 4.81 6.83
CA GLY A 59 23.60 4.29 6.08
C GLY A 59 23.30 3.26 5.01
N GLY A 60 23.02 3.72 3.84
CA GLY A 60 23.50 3.31 2.51
C GLY A 60 23.08 1.96 1.92
N GLU A 61 22.90 0.91 2.67
CA GLU A 61 22.50 -0.40 2.14
C GLU A 61 21.26 -0.92 2.84
N LEU A 62 20.37 -1.56 2.05
CA LEU A 62 19.25 -2.26 2.62
C LEU A 62 19.75 -3.38 3.53
N LYS A 63 19.29 -3.36 4.76
CA LYS A 63 19.66 -4.41 5.71
C LYS A 63 19.07 -5.75 5.27
N PRO A 64 19.74 -6.87 5.59
CA PRO A 64 19.22 -8.21 5.29
C PRO A 64 17.80 -8.46 5.78
N GLN A 65 17.42 -7.87 6.91
CA GLN A 65 16.06 -7.96 7.47
C GLN A 65 15.01 -7.28 6.57
N ILE A 66 15.36 -6.14 5.96
CA ILE A 66 14.47 -5.41 5.05
C ILE A 66 14.31 -6.21 3.75
N SER A 67 15.41 -6.72 3.19
CA SER A 67 15.38 -7.57 2.00
C SER A 67 14.54 -8.83 2.24
N TYR A 68 14.69 -9.46 3.40
CA TYR A 68 13.88 -10.60 3.80
C TYR A 68 12.39 -10.23 3.89
N ALA A 69 12.06 -9.12 4.52
CA ALA A 69 10.68 -8.66 4.67
C ALA A 69 10.04 -8.33 3.31
N LEU A 70 10.78 -7.69 2.39
CA LEU A 70 10.31 -7.44 1.03
C LEU A 70 10.02 -8.75 0.28
N ARG A 71 10.91 -9.72 0.37
CA ARG A 71 10.75 -11.04 -0.26
C ARG A 71 9.58 -11.81 0.33
N SER A 72 9.31 -11.62 1.61
CA SER A 72 8.25 -12.30 2.37
C SER A 72 6.92 -11.56 2.36
N SER A 73 6.81 -10.44 1.63
CA SER A 73 5.59 -9.64 1.51
C SER A 73 4.87 -9.91 0.19
N ALA A 74 3.54 -10.03 0.25
CA ALA A 74 2.73 -10.22 -0.96
C ALA A 74 2.60 -8.92 -1.77
N TYR A 75 2.49 -7.79 -1.08
CA TYR A 75 2.28 -6.48 -1.68
C TYR A 75 3.24 -5.45 -1.10
N LEU A 76 3.53 -4.42 -1.90
CA LEU A 76 4.28 -3.24 -1.48
C LEU A 76 3.37 -2.03 -1.54
N VAL A 77 3.17 -1.35 -0.42
CA VAL A 77 2.44 -0.08 -0.35
C VAL A 77 3.43 1.03 -0.06
N ILE A 78 3.40 2.08 -0.86
CA ILE A 78 4.30 3.22 -0.72
C ILE A 78 3.50 4.43 -0.23
N ILE A 79 3.86 4.97 0.93
CA ILE A 79 3.36 6.27 1.36
C ILE A 79 4.05 7.33 0.51
N CYS A 80 3.28 7.98 -0.36
CA CYS A 80 3.79 8.97 -1.31
C CYS A 80 3.60 10.39 -0.79
N SER A 81 4.69 11.11 -0.70
CA SER A 81 4.77 12.51 -0.30
C SER A 81 6.05 13.13 -0.90
N PRO A 82 6.21 14.47 -0.86
CA PRO A 82 7.48 15.07 -1.22
C PRO A 82 8.67 14.56 -0.40
N ASN A 83 8.43 14.06 0.80
CA ASN A 83 9.47 13.44 1.64
C ASN A 83 9.92 12.07 1.09
N SER A 84 8.96 11.20 0.80
CA SER A 84 9.27 9.86 0.27
C SER A 84 9.85 9.92 -1.15
N ALA A 85 9.43 10.89 -1.96
CA ALA A 85 9.96 11.11 -3.30
C ALA A 85 11.49 11.29 -3.30
N LYS A 86 12.02 11.91 -2.25
CA LYS A 86 13.46 12.19 -2.07
C LYS A 86 14.19 11.13 -1.26
N SER A 87 13.49 10.17 -0.69
CA SER A 87 14.09 9.16 0.19
C SER A 87 14.86 8.11 -0.62
N PRO A 88 16.17 7.96 -0.43
CA PRO A 88 16.92 6.87 -1.05
C PRO A 88 16.41 5.50 -0.63
N TYR A 89 16.01 5.35 0.62
CA TYR A 89 15.48 4.08 1.17
C TYR A 89 14.20 3.64 0.47
N VAL A 90 13.24 4.54 0.32
CA VAL A 90 11.99 4.23 -0.38
C VAL A 90 12.26 3.82 -1.83
N ASN A 91 13.15 4.54 -2.53
CA ASN A 91 13.55 4.18 -3.88
C ASN A 91 14.20 2.79 -3.95
N ASP A 92 15.11 2.49 -3.03
CA ASP A 92 15.80 1.20 -2.99
C ASP A 92 14.86 0.05 -2.69
N GLU A 93 13.91 0.23 -1.77
CA GLU A 93 12.89 -0.77 -1.44
C GLU A 93 12.00 -1.08 -2.66
N ILE A 94 11.59 -0.06 -3.41
CA ILE A 94 10.79 -0.25 -4.64
C ILE A 94 11.60 -1.06 -5.67
N ARG A 95 12.85 -0.67 -5.92
CA ARG A 95 13.71 -1.36 -6.89
C ARG A 95 13.95 -2.80 -6.50
N GLU A 96 14.21 -3.06 -5.23
CA GLU A 96 14.44 -4.42 -4.74
C GLU A 96 13.19 -5.29 -4.85
N PHE A 97 12.01 -4.76 -4.52
CA PHE A 97 10.76 -5.49 -4.67
C PHE A 97 10.51 -5.90 -6.13
N VAL A 98 10.80 -5.01 -7.07
CA VAL A 98 10.70 -5.32 -8.51
C VAL A 98 11.72 -6.40 -8.92
N GLU A 99 12.97 -6.29 -8.47
CA GLU A 99 14.01 -7.30 -8.76
C GLU A 99 13.67 -8.68 -8.18
N ILE A 100 13.14 -8.73 -6.97
CA ILE A 100 12.65 -9.98 -6.37
C ILE A 100 11.61 -10.65 -7.27
N GLY A 101 10.70 -9.88 -7.84
CA GLY A 101 9.71 -10.39 -8.79
C GLY A 101 10.36 -11.01 -10.03
N LYS A 102 11.36 -10.33 -10.60
CA LYS A 102 12.12 -10.86 -11.74
C LYS A 102 12.85 -12.17 -11.40
N GLU A 103 13.50 -12.22 -10.26
CA GLU A 103 14.19 -13.42 -9.78
C GLU A 103 13.24 -14.61 -9.60
N LEU A 104 12.04 -14.37 -9.08
CA LEU A 104 11.04 -15.39 -8.79
C LEU A 104 10.12 -15.71 -9.99
N GLY A 105 10.24 -14.96 -11.09
CA GLY A 105 9.35 -15.11 -12.24
C GLY A 105 7.91 -14.71 -11.98
N VAL A 106 7.69 -13.72 -11.10
CA VAL A 106 6.36 -13.17 -10.75
C VAL A 106 6.28 -11.69 -11.06
N ASP A 107 5.07 -11.21 -11.35
CA ASP A 107 4.82 -9.80 -11.62
C ASP A 107 4.63 -9.03 -10.32
N ASN A 108 5.75 -8.57 -9.73
CA ASN A 108 5.69 -7.72 -8.54
C ASN A 108 5.29 -6.28 -8.85
N VAL A 109 5.44 -5.81 -10.08
CA VAL A 109 5.03 -4.44 -10.46
C VAL A 109 3.53 -4.25 -10.22
N SER A 110 2.70 -5.21 -10.60
CA SER A 110 1.25 -5.14 -10.36
C SER A 110 0.85 -5.30 -8.89
N ASN A 111 1.80 -5.63 -8.02
CA ASN A 111 1.61 -5.77 -6.57
C ASN A 111 2.09 -4.52 -5.79
N ILE A 112 2.35 -3.42 -6.48
CA ILE A 112 2.78 -2.14 -5.89
C ILE A 112 1.59 -1.18 -5.89
N PHE A 113 1.31 -0.56 -4.73
CA PHE A 113 0.19 0.35 -4.53
C PHE A 113 0.65 1.65 -3.91
N PRO A 114 0.68 2.77 -4.66
CA PRO A 114 0.92 4.09 -4.09
C PRO A 114 -0.25 4.54 -3.20
N PHE A 115 0.09 5.11 -2.06
CA PHE A 115 -0.84 5.75 -1.13
C PHE A 115 -0.41 7.21 -0.95
N ILE A 116 -1.09 8.13 -1.64
CA ILE A 116 -0.69 9.52 -1.75
C ILE A 116 -1.26 10.30 -0.58
N VAL A 117 -0.39 10.84 0.27
CA VAL A 117 -0.76 11.61 1.46
C VAL A 117 -0.51 13.11 1.32
N ASP A 118 0.39 13.50 0.42
CA ASP A 118 0.74 14.89 0.14
C ASP A 118 1.43 14.99 -1.22
N GLY A 119 1.36 16.15 -1.84
CA GLY A 119 2.02 16.41 -3.12
C GLY A 119 1.20 15.96 -4.34
N ILE A 120 1.85 15.98 -5.50
CA ILE A 120 1.25 15.73 -6.80
C ILE A 120 2.11 14.72 -7.57
N PRO A 121 1.52 13.60 -8.05
CA PRO A 121 2.27 12.66 -8.86
C PRO A 121 2.56 13.25 -10.25
N HIS A 122 3.75 13.00 -10.77
CA HIS A 122 4.24 13.50 -12.06
C HIS A 122 4.20 15.03 -12.17
N SER A 123 4.59 15.72 -11.11
CA SER A 123 4.58 17.19 -11.04
C SER A 123 5.77 17.77 -11.80
N LYS A 124 5.62 17.93 -13.13
CA LYS A 124 6.65 18.47 -14.00
C LYS A 124 6.82 19.99 -13.84
N GLU A 125 5.73 20.68 -13.57
CA GLU A 125 5.72 22.15 -13.45
C GLU A 125 6.34 22.61 -12.13
N ASN A 126 6.14 21.85 -11.07
CA ASN A 126 6.70 22.14 -9.76
C ASN A 126 7.34 20.89 -9.14
N PRO A 127 8.64 20.66 -9.37
CA PRO A 127 9.33 19.47 -8.85
C PRO A 127 9.33 19.34 -7.33
N ARG A 128 9.08 20.43 -6.59
CA ARG A 128 8.98 20.40 -5.12
C ARG A 128 7.74 19.67 -4.63
N ASP A 129 6.69 19.63 -5.45
CA ASP A 129 5.42 18.98 -5.12
C ASP A 129 5.40 17.50 -5.54
N GLU A 130 6.41 17.03 -6.26
CA GLU A 130 6.47 15.63 -6.69
C GLU A 130 6.42 14.70 -5.49
N CYS A 131 5.44 13.79 -5.50
CA CYS A 131 5.26 12.82 -4.42
C CYS A 131 5.69 11.40 -4.80
N PHE A 132 5.91 11.11 -6.08
CA PHE A 132 6.36 9.79 -6.50
C PHE A 132 7.89 9.69 -6.46
N PRO A 133 8.45 8.68 -5.76
CA PRO A 133 9.85 8.34 -5.90
C PRO A 133 10.22 8.03 -7.37
N GLN A 134 11.44 8.32 -7.75
CA GLN A 134 11.91 8.07 -9.13
C GLN A 134 11.75 6.59 -9.52
N ALA A 135 12.00 5.68 -8.59
CA ALA A 135 11.82 4.25 -8.82
C ALA A 135 10.36 3.88 -9.20
N LEU A 136 9.38 4.65 -8.70
CA LEU A 136 7.98 4.48 -9.04
C LEU A 136 7.65 5.06 -10.41
N ILE A 137 8.21 6.25 -10.73
CA ILE A 137 8.05 6.92 -12.02
C ILE A 137 8.63 6.05 -13.16
N ASP A 138 9.73 5.35 -12.90
CA ASP A 138 10.42 4.51 -13.88
C ASP A 138 9.68 3.20 -14.20
N LEU A 139 8.61 2.87 -13.50
CA LEU A 139 7.84 1.65 -13.76
C LEU A 139 7.08 1.74 -15.09
N PRO A 140 6.96 0.62 -15.82
CA PRO A 140 6.43 0.62 -17.20
C PRO A 140 4.92 0.77 -17.31
N THR A 141 4.19 0.81 -16.19
CA THR A 141 2.73 0.81 -16.18
C THR A 141 2.19 1.74 -15.10
N GLU A 142 0.99 2.25 -15.31
CA GLU A 142 0.24 2.94 -14.27
C GLU A 142 -0.21 1.96 -13.19
N LEU A 143 -0.17 2.43 -11.95
CA LEU A 143 -0.52 1.65 -10.78
C LEU A 143 -1.85 2.12 -10.17
N ILE A 144 -2.55 1.20 -9.51
CA ILE A 144 -3.72 1.54 -8.71
C ILE A 144 -3.24 2.29 -7.47
N ALA A 145 -3.63 3.55 -7.35
CA ALA A 145 -3.25 4.42 -6.24
C ALA A 145 -4.46 4.85 -5.42
N GLY A 146 -4.27 4.96 -4.11
CA GLY A 146 -5.18 5.66 -3.22
C GLY A 146 -4.69 7.09 -3.01
N ASP A 147 -5.55 8.07 -3.18
CA ASP A 147 -5.19 9.49 -3.04
C ASP A 147 -5.97 10.15 -1.93
N VAL A 148 -5.32 10.31 -0.77
CA VAL A 148 -5.88 10.95 0.41
C VAL A 148 -6.21 12.42 0.13
N THR A 149 -5.38 13.10 -0.65
CA THR A 149 -5.54 14.53 -0.95
C THR A 149 -6.79 14.83 -1.75
N LYS A 150 -7.27 13.88 -2.53
CA LYS A 150 -8.47 14.03 -3.40
C LYS A 150 -9.73 13.46 -2.77
N HIS A 151 -9.63 12.33 -2.08
CA HIS A 151 -10.80 11.54 -1.68
C HIS A 151 -10.88 11.23 -0.19
N GLY A 152 -9.88 11.63 0.60
CA GLY A 152 -9.79 11.28 2.02
C GLY A 152 -9.13 9.91 2.25
N ARG A 153 -8.73 9.68 3.51
CA ARG A 153 -7.91 8.52 3.87
C ARG A 153 -8.64 7.19 3.80
N GLU A 154 -9.92 7.17 4.18
CA GLU A 154 -10.73 5.94 4.14
C GLU A 154 -10.96 5.46 2.71
N HIS A 155 -11.30 6.38 1.82
CA HIS A 155 -11.47 6.09 0.39
C HIS A 155 -10.14 5.60 -0.22
N ALA A 156 -9.04 6.28 0.08
CA ALA A 156 -7.72 5.90 -0.40
C ALA A 156 -7.33 4.49 0.09
N PHE A 157 -7.60 4.17 1.36
CA PHE A 157 -7.37 2.83 1.91
C PHE A 157 -8.18 1.75 1.19
N VAL A 158 -9.50 1.95 1.05
CA VAL A 158 -10.37 1.00 0.36
C VAL A 158 -9.94 0.82 -1.09
N LYS A 159 -9.43 1.88 -1.73
CA LYS A 159 -8.94 1.82 -3.11
C LYS A 159 -7.74 0.88 -3.25
N ILE A 160 -6.71 1.02 -2.42
CA ILE A 160 -5.55 0.13 -2.47
C ILE A 160 -5.90 -1.29 -2.01
N LEU A 161 -6.76 -1.43 -1.02
CA LEU A 161 -7.27 -2.73 -0.58
C LEU A 161 -7.96 -3.47 -1.73
N SER A 162 -8.84 -2.79 -2.47
CA SER A 162 -9.51 -3.38 -3.65
C SER A 162 -8.49 -3.80 -4.72
N GLY A 163 -7.41 -3.04 -4.87
CA GLY A 163 -6.31 -3.40 -5.76
C GLY A 163 -5.67 -4.75 -5.39
N THR A 164 -5.47 -5.01 -4.12
CA THR A 164 -4.93 -6.30 -3.64
C THR A 164 -5.90 -7.46 -3.85
N LEU A 165 -7.19 -7.20 -3.98
CA LEU A 165 -8.24 -8.20 -4.16
C LEU A 165 -8.74 -8.31 -5.61
N GLN A 166 -8.13 -7.57 -6.53
CA GLN A 166 -8.58 -7.52 -7.94
C GLN A 166 -8.63 -8.90 -8.61
N LYS A 167 -7.64 -9.74 -8.34
CA LYS A 167 -7.58 -11.11 -8.89
C LYS A 167 -8.69 -12.02 -8.38
N SER A 168 -9.30 -11.68 -7.25
CA SER A 168 -10.44 -12.40 -6.66
C SER A 168 -11.80 -11.88 -7.14
N GLY A 169 -11.81 -10.91 -8.06
CA GLY A 169 -13.03 -10.34 -8.60
C GLY A 169 -13.75 -9.33 -7.69
N VAL A 170 -13.10 -8.90 -6.62
CA VAL A 170 -13.64 -7.87 -5.72
C VAL A 170 -13.28 -6.49 -6.24
N SER A 171 -14.31 -5.68 -6.51
CA SER A 171 -14.13 -4.31 -6.99
C SER A 171 -14.11 -3.29 -5.84
N PHE A 172 -13.57 -2.11 -6.13
CA PHE A 172 -13.64 -0.97 -5.20
C PHE A 172 -15.09 -0.67 -4.79
N GLY A 173 -16.03 -0.64 -5.73
CA GLY A 173 -17.42 -0.33 -5.44
C GLY A 173 -18.08 -1.30 -4.46
N MET A 174 -17.75 -2.58 -4.54
CA MET A 174 -18.26 -3.59 -3.59
C MET A 174 -17.84 -3.28 -2.15
N LEU A 175 -16.59 -2.91 -1.95
CA LEU A 175 -16.04 -2.60 -0.63
C LEU A 175 -16.50 -1.22 -0.13
N TRP A 176 -16.47 -0.22 -1.01
CA TRP A 176 -16.82 1.16 -0.64
C TRP A 176 -18.29 1.32 -0.29
N ASN A 177 -19.19 0.69 -1.03
CA ASN A 177 -20.61 0.72 -0.73
C ASN A 177 -20.92 0.10 0.63
N GLN A 178 -20.23 -0.97 0.99
CA GLN A 178 -20.39 -1.57 2.32
C GLN A 178 -19.82 -0.66 3.42
N PHE A 179 -18.64 -0.11 3.20
CA PHE A 179 -18.02 0.83 4.13
C PHE A 179 -18.95 2.03 4.44
N GLU A 180 -19.55 2.62 3.41
CA GLU A 180 -20.49 3.73 3.60
C GLU A 180 -21.77 3.33 4.36
N ARG A 181 -22.31 2.16 4.09
CA ARG A 181 -23.46 1.63 4.84
C ARG A 181 -23.13 1.46 6.31
N ASP A 182 -22.01 0.85 6.62
CA ASP A 182 -21.57 0.61 7.99
C ASP A 182 -21.36 1.92 8.74
N ARG A 183 -20.79 2.92 8.07
CA ARG A 183 -20.61 4.27 8.63
C ARG A 183 -21.95 4.92 8.98
N ILE A 184 -22.89 4.91 8.04
CA ILE A 184 -24.23 5.49 8.24
C ILE A 184 -24.96 4.78 9.37
N GLU A 185 -24.85 3.46 9.47
CA GLU A 185 -25.46 2.68 10.54
C GLU A 185 -24.85 3.01 11.90
N ALA A 186 -23.52 3.14 11.98
CA ALA A 186 -22.82 3.56 13.20
C ALA A 186 -23.29 4.95 13.67
N GLU A 187 -23.34 5.93 12.75
CA GLU A 187 -23.82 7.28 13.05
C GLU A 187 -25.27 7.33 13.56
N ARG A 188 -26.12 6.41 13.08
CA ARG A 188 -27.50 6.29 13.54
C ARG A 188 -27.61 5.73 14.96
N LYS A 189 -26.70 4.81 15.33
CA LYS A 189 -26.67 4.20 16.67
C LYS A 189 -26.15 5.16 17.74
N GLU A 190 -25.32 6.12 17.35
CA GLU A 190 -24.76 7.15 18.26
C GLU A 190 -25.76 8.31 18.53
N ARG A 191 -26.80 8.43 17.72
CA ARG A 191 -27.86 9.45 17.90
C ARG A 191 -28.98 8.93 18.79
#